data_f00716f7e60a5ab283c5f80cecd1c4c7
#
_entry.id   f00716f7e60a5ab283c5f80cecd1c4c7
#
_cell.length_a   1.000
_cell.length_b   1.000
_cell.length_c   1.000
_cell.angle_alpha   90.00
_cell.angle_beta   90.00
_cell.angle_gamma   90.00
#
_symmetry.space_group_name_H-M   'P 1'
#
loop_
_entity.id
_entity.type
_entity.pdbx_description
1 polymer ?
#
loop_
_entity_poly.entity_id
_entity_poly.type
_entity_poly.pdbx_seq_one_letter_code
_entity_poly.pdbx_strand_id
1 'polypeptide(L)'
;MNILYGLGFPFEPQHSSCSTRKPKNFQWEIPPHQNLNTLVLIDNAIPHYDSIPIEVNNLYGWVCESRSIVSDTSIFLAKNYKELENKFKRIFVSDKQLVSLSSVFHYCSAGSNLPWIPESQYSVYPKTKLVSMVASAKRITKGHMIRHGYAERFKDHLDLFGGACGSPRLPDTDQTKPWMSKMYGLKDYMFSVVVENDFYDNYYTEKITDCFATGTIPVYLGSPTIGDVFDINGIIVLDSQFNINSLTTELYQSKLNAVHENFNRVMNLEMADDTLWRLMQ
;
A
#
# COMPACT_ATOMS: atom_id res chain seq x y z
N MET A 1 16.61 -14.83 15.15
CA MET A 1 15.69 -13.81 14.60
C MET A 1 14.63 -13.58 15.67
N ASN A 2 14.26 -12.34 15.94
CA ASN A 2 13.21 -12.04 16.91
C ASN A 2 11.85 -12.50 16.38
N ILE A 3 10.94 -12.88 17.26
CA ILE A 3 9.56 -13.23 16.93
C ILE A 3 8.67 -12.08 17.41
N LEU A 4 7.76 -11.62 16.53
CA LEU A 4 6.70 -10.69 16.89
C LEU A 4 5.35 -11.37 16.63
N TYR A 5 4.57 -11.52 17.69
CA TYR A 5 3.26 -12.13 17.60
C TYR A 5 2.22 -11.11 17.15
N GLY A 6 1.37 -11.51 16.19
CA GLY A 6 0.31 -10.69 15.66
C GLY A 6 -1.00 -11.42 15.46
N LEU A 7 -2.12 -10.71 15.58
CA LEU A 7 -3.47 -11.20 15.29
C LEU A 7 -4.18 -10.27 14.30
N GLY A 8 -4.96 -10.83 13.41
CA GLY A 8 -5.78 -10.09 12.46
C GLY A 8 -5.07 -9.77 11.14
N PHE A 9 -4.04 -10.52 10.80
CA PHE A 9 -3.28 -10.29 9.56
C PHE A 9 -4.19 -10.26 8.32
N PRO A 10 -4.06 -9.23 7.47
CA PRO A 10 -4.63 -9.25 6.12
C PRO A 10 -3.75 -10.04 5.13
N PHE A 11 -2.64 -10.62 5.59
CA PHE A 11 -1.66 -11.40 4.85
C PHE A 11 -1.30 -12.69 5.61
N GLU A 12 -0.64 -13.64 4.94
CA GLU A 12 -0.14 -14.85 5.59
C GLU A 12 0.92 -14.50 6.63
N PRO A 13 0.80 -14.96 7.89
CA PRO A 13 1.69 -14.57 8.99
C PRO A 13 3.17 -14.84 8.73
N GLN A 14 3.48 -15.86 7.94
CA GLN A 14 4.87 -16.22 7.58
C GLN A 14 5.53 -15.26 6.58
N HIS A 15 4.75 -14.35 6.00
CA HIS A 15 5.24 -13.35 5.06
C HIS A 15 5.44 -12.00 5.76
N SER A 16 4.86 -10.98 5.22
CA SER A 16 4.88 -9.61 5.72
C SER A 16 3.75 -8.85 5.04
N SER A 17 3.59 -7.59 5.35
CA SER A 17 2.68 -6.72 4.58
C SER A 17 3.08 -6.58 3.10
N CYS A 18 4.32 -6.93 2.75
CA CYS A 18 4.81 -7.01 1.38
C CYS A 18 4.95 -8.47 0.93
N SER A 19 4.25 -8.86 -0.14
CA SER A 19 4.20 -10.26 -0.60
C SER A 19 5.54 -10.85 -1.06
N THR A 20 6.56 -10.03 -1.34
CA THR A 20 7.85 -10.46 -1.89
C THR A 20 9.04 -10.24 -0.96
N ARG A 21 8.82 -9.64 0.21
CA ARG A 21 9.86 -9.35 1.20
C ARG A 21 9.45 -9.80 2.59
N LYS A 22 10.44 -10.10 3.42
CA LYS A 22 10.28 -10.38 4.85
C LYS A 22 10.88 -9.24 5.66
N PRO A 23 10.37 -8.98 6.89
CA PRO A 23 11.01 -8.06 7.81
C PRO A 23 12.46 -8.45 8.08
N LYS A 24 13.36 -7.48 8.21
CA LYS A 24 14.80 -7.71 8.44
C LYS A 24 15.10 -8.09 9.88
N ASN A 25 14.31 -7.55 10.83
CA ASN A 25 14.65 -7.59 12.25
C ASN A 25 13.88 -8.64 13.03
N PHE A 26 12.76 -9.13 12.50
CA PHE A 26 11.88 -10.09 13.17
C PHE A 26 11.13 -10.97 12.16
N GLN A 27 10.42 -11.97 12.69
CA GLN A 27 9.47 -12.81 11.96
C GLN A 27 8.10 -12.67 12.61
N TRP A 28 7.06 -12.53 11.80
CA TRP A 28 5.69 -12.61 12.26
C TRP A 28 5.29 -14.04 12.60
N GLU A 29 4.60 -14.23 13.72
CA GLU A 29 3.95 -15.49 14.10
C GLU A 29 2.57 -15.25 14.71
N ILE A 30 1.72 -16.28 14.61
CA ILE A 30 0.44 -16.33 15.32
C ILE A 30 0.73 -16.59 16.80
N PRO A 31 0.08 -15.89 17.75
CA PRO A 31 0.33 -16.08 19.17
C PRO A 31 -0.03 -17.50 19.61
N PRO A 32 0.84 -18.15 20.40
CA PRO A 32 0.50 -19.40 21.08
C PRO A 32 -0.56 -19.15 22.18
N HIS A 33 -1.25 -20.21 22.60
CA HIS A 33 -2.21 -20.15 23.72
C HIS A 33 -1.48 -20.07 25.08
N GLN A 34 -0.70 -19.03 25.30
CA GLN A 34 0.03 -18.75 26.54
C GLN A 34 0.23 -17.24 26.70
N ASN A 35 0.54 -16.80 27.92
CA ASN A 35 0.82 -15.39 28.20
C ASN A 35 2.00 -14.87 27.38
N LEU A 36 1.87 -13.64 26.86
CA LEU A 36 2.87 -13.01 26.02
C LEU A 36 3.40 -11.72 26.62
N ASN A 37 4.68 -11.47 26.38
CA ASN A 37 5.24 -10.17 26.70
C ASN A 37 4.75 -9.08 25.73
N THR A 38 4.61 -9.37 24.46
CA THR A 38 4.24 -8.41 23.43
C THR A 38 3.32 -9.04 22.39
N LEU A 39 2.26 -8.31 22.03
CA LEU A 39 1.31 -8.67 20.98
C LEU A 39 0.93 -7.45 20.17
N VAL A 40 0.82 -7.60 18.85
CA VAL A 40 0.31 -6.60 17.92
C VAL A 40 -1.05 -7.04 17.40
N LEU A 41 -2.08 -6.23 17.61
CA LEU A 41 -3.39 -6.41 16.96
C LEU A 41 -3.40 -5.64 15.65
N ILE A 42 -3.83 -6.31 14.59
CA ILE A 42 -3.78 -5.78 13.23
C ILE A 42 -5.21 -5.58 12.72
N ASP A 43 -5.46 -4.41 12.14
CA ASP A 43 -6.72 -4.06 11.49
C ASP A 43 -7.96 -4.41 12.35
N ASN A 44 -8.80 -5.31 11.87
CA ASN A 44 -10.08 -5.69 12.51
C ASN A 44 -9.91 -6.47 13.82
N ALA A 45 -8.71 -6.85 14.23
CA ALA A 45 -8.47 -7.42 15.55
C ALA A 45 -8.42 -6.36 16.65
N ILE A 46 -8.11 -5.09 16.32
CA ILE A 46 -7.95 -4.01 17.30
C ILE A 46 -9.23 -3.79 18.13
N PRO A 47 -10.44 -3.70 17.54
CA PRO A 47 -11.67 -3.51 18.31
C PRO A 47 -12.00 -4.65 19.30
N HIS A 48 -11.37 -5.81 19.17
CA HIS A 48 -11.61 -7.00 19.98
C HIS A 48 -10.53 -7.24 21.04
N TYR A 49 -9.76 -6.21 21.39
CA TYR A 49 -8.61 -6.30 22.31
C TYR A 49 -8.94 -6.89 23.68
N ASP A 50 -10.15 -6.69 24.18
CA ASP A 50 -10.64 -7.19 25.48
C ASP A 50 -11.10 -8.65 25.45
N SER A 51 -11.27 -9.22 24.27
CA SER A 51 -11.71 -10.61 24.06
C SER A 51 -10.55 -11.58 23.80
N ILE A 52 -9.30 -11.11 23.94
CA ILE A 52 -8.11 -11.94 23.71
C ILE A 52 -7.95 -12.92 24.89
N PRO A 53 -7.90 -14.24 24.65
CA PRO A 53 -7.90 -15.25 25.71
C PRO A 53 -6.51 -15.50 26.33
N ILE A 54 -5.61 -14.52 26.27
CA ILE A 54 -4.25 -14.59 26.81
C ILE A 54 -3.88 -13.28 27.49
N GLU A 55 -3.05 -13.32 28.52
CA GLU A 55 -2.49 -12.12 29.14
C GLU A 55 -1.34 -11.56 28.32
N VAL A 56 -1.34 -10.23 28.14
CA VAL A 56 -0.34 -9.51 27.34
C VAL A 56 0.18 -8.31 28.14
N ASN A 57 1.51 -8.24 28.35
CA ASN A 57 2.13 -7.13 29.06
C ASN A 57 2.18 -5.84 28.23
N ASN A 58 2.49 -5.96 26.95
CA ASN A 58 2.63 -4.83 26.01
C ASN A 58 1.76 -5.07 24.79
N LEU A 59 0.61 -4.41 24.76
CA LEU A 59 -0.32 -4.49 23.65
C LEU A 59 -0.08 -3.31 22.70
N TYR A 60 0.04 -3.62 21.40
CA TYR A 60 0.17 -2.67 20.30
C TYR A 60 -0.94 -2.88 19.28
N GLY A 61 -1.28 -1.82 18.56
CA GLY A 61 -2.16 -1.88 17.39
C GLY A 61 -1.42 -1.48 16.12
N TRP A 62 -1.79 -2.04 14.98
CA TRP A 62 -1.32 -1.61 13.67
C TRP A 62 -2.44 -1.64 12.65
N VAL A 63 -2.76 -0.50 12.05
CA VAL A 63 -3.70 -0.38 10.94
C VAL A 63 -2.91 -0.43 9.64
N CYS A 64 -2.95 -1.59 8.98
CA CYS A 64 -2.28 -1.85 7.71
C CYS A 64 -3.07 -1.34 6.52
N GLU A 65 -4.40 -1.48 6.56
CA GLU A 65 -5.31 -1.18 5.45
C GLU A 65 -5.84 0.25 5.50
N SER A 66 -6.47 0.68 4.39
CA SER A 66 -7.12 2.00 4.34
C SER A 66 -8.36 2.08 5.22
N ARG A 67 -8.73 3.31 5.62
CA ARG A 67 -10.00 3.59 6.32
C ARG A 67 -11.22 2.99 5.62
N SER A 68 -11.22 2.97 4.29
CA SER A 68 -12.34 2.44 3.50
C SER A 68 -12.42 0.91 3.54
N ILE A 69 -11.32 0.21 3.78
CA ILE A 69 -11.28 -1.26 3.91
C ILE A 69 -11.63 -1.67 5.34
N VAL A 70 -11.08 -0.99 6.34
CA VAL A 70 -11.28 -1.28 7.77
C VAL A 70 -12.08 -0.16 8.44
N SER A 71 -13.22 0.19 7.85
CA SER A 71 -14.04 1.33 8.26
C SER A 71 -14.49 1.24 9.72
N ASP A 72 -14.92 0.07 10.15
CA ASP A 72 -15.41 -0.15 11.53
C ASP A 72 -14.28 0.03 12.54
N THR A 73 -13.09 -0.47 12.26
CA THR A 73 -11.90 -0.24 13.07
C THR A 73 -11.55 1.25 13.12
N SER A 74 -11.53 1.94 11.99
CA SER A 74 -11.23 3.39 11.95
C SER A 74 -12.22 4.21 12.77
N ILE A 75 -13.51 3.90 12.67
CA ILE A 75 -14.57 4.53 13.49
C ILE A 75 -14.39 4.21 14.98
N PHE A 76 -14.09 2.95 15.30
CA PHE A 76 -13.84 2.50 16.66
C PHE A 76 -12.66 3.27 17.29
N LEU A 77 -11.53 3.37 16.60
CA LEU A 77 -10.35 4.10 17.06
C LEU A 77 -10.68 5.57 17.34
N ALA A 78 -11.37 6.24 16.41
CA ALA A 78 -11.75 7.64 16.55
C ALA A 78 -12.71 7.91 17.72
N LYS A 79 -13.56 6.95 18.08
CA LYS A 79 -14.54 7.09 19.17
C LYS A 79 -13.99 6.72 20.55
N ASN A 80 -13.07 5.77 20.61
CA ASN A 80 -12.64 5.15 21.87
C ASN A 80 -11.20 5.49 22.28
N TYR A 81 -10.55 6.45 21.63
CA TYR A 81 -9.12 6.77 21.82
C TYR A 81 -8.74 6.98 23.31
N LYS A 82 -9.60 7.61 24.12
CA LYS A 82 -9.34 7.84 25.56
C LYS A 82 -9.22 6.55 26.37
N GLU A 83 -10.01 5.54 26.01
CA GLU A 83 -9.92 4.22 26.64
C GLU A 83 -8.66 3.49 26.15
N LEU A 84 -8.37 3.59 24.84
CA LEU A 84 -7.24 2.94 24.21
C LEU A 84 -5.88 3.43 24.74
N GLU A 85 -5.78 4.69 25.20
CA GLU A 85 -4.59 5.24 25.87
C GLU A 85 -4.19 4.42 27.12
N ASN A 86 -5.14 3.78 27.79
CA ASN A 86 -4.90 2.97 28.97
C ASN A 86 -4.68 1.47 28.66
N LYS A 87 -4.93 1.05 27.43
CA LYS A 87 -4.90 -0.35 27.02
C LYS A 87 -3.73 -0.68 26.11
N PHE A 88 -3.41 0.24 25.18
CA PHE A 88 -2.34 0.06 24.21
C PHE A 88 -1.12 0.90 24.59
N LYS A 89 0.06 0.34 24.36
CA LYS A 89 1.30 1.11 24.43
C LYS A 89 1.36 2.13 23.30
N ARG A 90 1.05 1.71 22.08
CA ARG A 90 0.92 2.54 20.87
C ARG A 90 -0.01 1.86 19.89
N ILE A 91 -0.69 2.66 19.06
CA ILE A 91 -1.43 2.20 17.91
C ILE A 91 -0.85 2.90 16.67
N PHE A 92 -0.31 2.13 15.74
CA PHE A 92 0.34 2.63 14.55
C PHE A 92 -0.67 2.75 13.42
N VAL A 93 -0.71 3.92 12.80
CA VAL A 93 -1.68 4.28 11.75
C VAL A 93 -1.02 5.15 10.69
N SER A 94 -1.46 5.05 9.43
CA SER A 94 -1.09 5.99 8.37
C SER A 94 -1.96 7.26 8.37
N ASP A 95 -3.08 7.25 9.09
CA ASP A 95 -4.05 8.35 9.12
C ASP A 95 -3.61 9.49 10.04
N LYS A 96 -3.24 10.62 9.44
CA LYS A 96 -2.82 11.84 10.14
C LYS A 96 -3.90 12.41 11.08
N GLN A 97 -5.20 12.20 10.76
CA GLN A 97 -6.27 12.66 11.63
C GLN A 97 -6.28 11.89 12.95
N LEU A 98 -6.10 10.57 12.92
CA LEU A 98 -5.95 9.76 14.14
C LEU A 98 -4.69 10.15 14.92
N VAL A 99 -3.56 10.32 14.24
CA VAL A 99 -2.30 10.77 14.89
C VAL A 99 -2.50 12.09 15.64
N SER A 100 -3.29 13.01 15.10
CA SER A 100 -3.58 14.29 15.74
C SER A 100 -4.57 14.21 16.89
N LEU A 101 -5.30 13.10 17.03
CA LEU A 101 -6.39 12.95 18.00
C LEU A 101 -5.90 12.57 19.40
N SER A 102 -4.84 11.77 19.50
CA SER A 102 -4.33 11.24 20.78
C SER A 102 -2.90 10.79 20.66
N SER A 103 -2.18 10.88 21.79
CA SER A 103 -0.78 10.42 21.92
C SER A 103 -0.62 8.89 21.80
N VAL A 104 -1.69 8.11 21.88
CA VAL A 104 -1.63 6.66 21.65
C VAL A 104 -1.41 6.33 20.18
N PHE A 105 -1.78 7.23 19.26
CA PHE A 105 -1.63 7.03 17.83
C PHE A 105 -0.27 7.56 17.34
N HIS A 106 0.46 6.70 16.67
CA HIS A 106 1.76 7.01 16.07
C HIS A 106 1.71 6.76 14.57
N TYR A 107 2.36 7.65 13.82
CA TYR A 107 2.46 7.44 12.38
C TYR A 107 3.32 6.21 12.05
N CYS A 108 2.77 5.36 11.20
CA CYS A 108 3.47 4.31 10.48
C CYS A 108 2.85 4.20 9.09
N SER A 109 3.65 3.89 8.08
CA SER A 109 3.14 3.64 6.73
C SER A 109 2.06 2.56 6.75
N ALA A 110 1.10 2.65 5.85
CA ALA A 110 0.19 1.53 5.59
C ALA A 110 0.98 0.29 5.21
N GLY A 111 0.42 -0.87 5.48
CA GLY A 111 0.96 -2.12 4.97
C GLY A 111 1.07 -2.09 3.44
N SER A 112 1.94 -2.91 2.88
CA SER A 112 2.20 -2.94 1.42
C SER A 112 2.72 -1.60 0.84
N ASN A 113 3.49 -0.83 1.61
CA ASN A 113 4.12 0.40 1.13
C ASN A 113 5.25 0.15 0.12
N LEU A 114 5.83 -1.05 0.13
CA LEU A 114 6.85 -1.47 -0.83
C LEU A 114 6.22 -2.12 -2.07
N PRO A 115 6.93 -2.13 -3.21
CA PRO A 115 6.48 -2.85 -4.40
C PRO A 115 6.18 -4.33 -4.12
N TRP A 116 5.17 -4.86 -4.76
CA TRP A 116 4.96 -6.31 -4.82
C TRP A 116 5.89 -6.98 -5.83
N ILE A 117 6.46 -6.22 -6.75
CA ILE A 117 7.55 -6.67 -7.61
C ILE A 117 8.78 -6.93 -6.72
N PRO A 118 9.46 -8.09 -6.84
CA PRO A 118 10.63 -8.37 -6.04
C PRO A 118 11.82 -7.48 -6.42
N GLU A 119 12.66 -7.17 -5.45
CA GLU A 119 13.82 -6.28 -5.63
C GLU A 119 14.77 -6.72 -6.74
N SER A 120 14.92 -8.04 -6.95
CA SER A 120 15.71 -8.60 -8.04
C SER A 120 15.20 -8.26 -9.45
N GLN A 121 13.97 -7.73 -9.54
CA GLN A 121 13.32 -7.30 -10.78
C GLN A 121 13.19 -5.78 -10.88
N TYR A 122 13.75 -5.01 -9.95
CA TYR A 122 13.74 -3.56 -10.06
C TYR A 122 14.67 -3.08 -11.18
N SER A 123 14.12 -2.29 -12.07
CA SER A 123 14.87 -1.69 -13.17
C SER A 123 14.06 -0.56 -13.81
N VAL A 124 14.73 0.47 -14.26
CA VAL A 124 14.14 1.41 -15.21
C VAL A 124 14.16 0.73 -16.58
N TYR A 125 13.08 0.00 -16.89
CA TYR A 125 12.97 -0.77 -18.13
C TYR A 125 12.82 0.11 -19.37
N PRO A 126 13.32 -0.33 -20.56
CA PRO A 126 12.99 0.31 -21.82
C PRO A 126 11.48 0.31 -22.06
N LYS A 127 10.92 1.46 -22.44
CA LYS A 127 9.48 1.65 -22.64
C LYS A 127 9.13 1.58 -24.12
N THR A 128 8.21 0.70 -24.46
CA THR A 128 7.75 0.47 -25.86
C THR A 128 6.27 0.75 -26.05
N LYS A 129 5.52 0.95 -24.94
CA LYS A 129 4.08 1.20 -24.91
C LYS A 129 3.77 2.48 -24.14
N LEU A 130 2.66 3.12 -24.47
CA LEU A 130 2.36 4.42 -23.91
C LEU A 130 1.75 4.33 -22.50
N VAL A 131 0.55 3.75 -22.36
CA VAL A 131 -0.17 3.79 -21.09
C VAL A 131 -0.91 2.49 -20.80
N SER A 132 -0.87 2.09 -19.53
CA SER A 132 -1.62 0.94 -18.99
C SER A 132 -2.47 1.33 -17.78
N MET A 133 -3.31 0.39 -17.37
CA MET A 133 -3.97 0.41 -16.08
C MET A 133 -4.10 -1.02 -15.56
N VAL A 134 -3.63 -1.28 -14.32
CA VAL A 134 -3.84 -2.55 -13.64
C VAL A 134 -4.90 -2.35 -12.56
N ALA A 135 -6.10 -2.87 -12.79
CA ALA A 135 -7.26 -2.67 -11.93
C ALA A 135 -8.02 -3.98 -11.68
N SER A 136 -8.15 -4.36 -10.41
CA SER A 136 -8.91 -5.55 -10.03
C SER A 136 -10.42 -5.34 -10.23
N ALA A 137 -11.17 -6.46 -10.31
CA ALA A 137 -12.62 -6.44 -10.37
C ALA A 137 -13.32 -6.05 -9.05
N LYS A 138 -12.57 -5.84 -7.95
CA LYS A 138 -13.10 -5.44 -6.64
C LYS A 138 -13.89 -4.12 -6.72
N ARG A 139 -15.03 -4.05 -5.98
CA ARG A 139 -15.92 -2.88 -5.92
C ARG A 139 -16.33 -2.54 -4.47
N ILE A 140 -15.43 -2.74 -3.51
CA ILE A 140 -15.72 -2.67 -2.07
C ILE A 140 -15.66 -1.22 -1.57
N THR A 141 -14.70 -0.42 -2.05
CA THR A 141 -14.44 0.94 -1.56
C THR A 141 -14.82 2.00 -2.59
N LYS A 142 -14.90 3.27 -2.14
CA LYS A 142 -15.04 4.43 -3.04
C LYS A 142 -13.91 4.47 -4.07
N GLY A 143 -12.67 4.20 -3.65
CA GLY A 143 -11.51 4.14 -4.55
C GLY A 143 -11.65 3.06 -5.63
N HIS A 144 -12.20 1.89 -5.28
CA HIS A 144 -12.51 0.86 -6.27
C HIS A 144 -13.54 1.35 -7.29
N MET A 145 -14.62 2.00 -6.86
CA MET A 145 -15.65 2.51 -7.77
C MET A 145 -15.10 3.59 -8.71
N ILE A 146 -14.30 4.51 -8.18
CA ILE A 146 -13.63 5.56 -8.99
C ILE A 146 -12.67 4.92 -9.99
N ARG A 147 -11.91 3.91 -9.57
CA ARG A 147 -11.00 3.14 -10.43
C ARG A 147 -11.73 2.54 -11.62
N HIS A 148 -12.89 1.91 -11.38
CA HIS A 148 -13.74 1.37 -12.45
C HIS A 148 -14.27 2.48 -13.37
N GLY A 149 -14.62 3.65 -12.83
CA GLY A 149 -15.03 4.81 -13.63
C GLY A 149 -13.94 5.28 -14.59
N TYR A 150 -12.68 5.37 -14.12
CA TYR A 150 -11.55 5.72 -14.97
C TYR A 150 -11.21 4.60 -15.97
N ALA A 151 -11.28 3.33 -15.55
CA ALA A 151 -11.07 2.21 -16.44
C ALA A 151 -12.07 2.23 -17.61
N GLU A 152 -13.35 2.46 -17.35
CA GLU A 152 -14.37 2.58 -18.38
C GLU A 152 -14.17 3.82 -19.27
N ARG A 153 -13.81 4.96 -18.67
CA ARG A 153 -13.58 6.22 -19.40
C ARG A 153 -12.40 6.12 -20.38
N PHE A 154 -11.38 5.35 -20.02
CA PHE A 154 -10.12 5.32 -20.78
C PHE A 154 -9.88 4.00 -21.53
N LYS A 155 -10.79 3.03 -21.50
CA LYS A 155 -10.60 1.68 -22.06
C LYS A 155 -10.13 1.62 -23.52
N ASP A 156 -10.50 2.61 -24.31
CA ASP A 156 -10.13 2.69 -25.74
C ASP A 156 -8.78 3.43 -25.97
N HIS A 157 -8.13 3.91 -24.90
CA HIS A 157 -6.92 4.73 -24.95
C HIS A 157 -5.74 4.12 -24.17
N LEU A 158 -5.95 3.01 -23.46
CA LEU A 158 -4.92 2.34 -22.68
C LEU A 158 -5.10 0.81 -22.68
N ASP A 159 -4.03 0.11 -22.37
CA ASP A 159 -4.10 -1.34 -22.13
C ASP A 159 -4.60 -1.59 -20.69
N LEU A 160 -5.80 -2.15 -20.57
CA LEU A 160 -6.45 -2.43 -19.28
C LEU A 160 -6.27 -3.89 -18.86
N PHE A 161 -5.83 -4.09 -17.61
CA PHE A 161 -5.55 -5.39 -17.02
C PHE A 161 -6.21 -5.55 -15.65
N GLY A 162 -6.33 -6.80 -15.17
CA GLY A 162 -6.68 -7.12 -13.78
C GLY A 162 -8.17 -7.42 -13.53
N GLY A 163 -9.00 -7.43 -14.57
CA GLY A 163 -10.42 -7.84 -14.51
C GLY A 163 -11.41 -6.69 -14.30
N ALA A 164 -10.98 -5.45 -14.11
CA ALA A 164 -11.89 -4.31 -14.12
C ALA A 164 -12.56 -4.17 -15.48
N CYS A 165 -13.86 -3.83 -15.49
CA CYS A 165 -14.64 -3.64 -16.73
C CYS A 165 -14.56 -4.82 -17.71
N GLY A 166 -14.38 -6.06 -17.21
CA GLY A 166 -14.23 -7.24 -18.05
C GLY A 166 -12.89 -7.38 -18.77
N SER A 167 -11.90 -6.57 -18.41
CA SER A 167 -10.55 -6.65 -18.97
C SER A 167 -9.91 -8.02 -18.72
N PRO A 168 -8.97 -8.47 -19.57
CA PRO A 168 -8.26 -9.70 -19.34
C PRO A 168 -7.59 -9.68 -17.98
N ARG A 169 -7.70 -10.77 -17.24
CA ARG A 169 -6.79 -10.99 -16.10
C ARG A 169 -5.38 -11.06 -16.67
N LEU A 170 -4.46 -10.45 -15.96
CA LEU A 170 -3.05 -10.61 -16.30
C LEU A 170 -2.72 -12.11 -16.35
N PRO A 171 -1.89 -12.56 -17.31
CA PRO A 171 -1.56 -13.96 -17.41
C PRO A 171 -1.08 -14.49 -16.07
N ASP A 172 -1.82 -15.42 -15.50
CA ASP A 172 -1.46 -16.12 -14.27
C ASP A 172 -0.54 -17.27 -14.67
N THR A 173 0.68 -16.91 -15.05
CA THR A 173 1.66 -17.86 -15.55
C THR A 173 2.29 -18.68 -14.43
N ASP A 174 2.23 -18.17 -13.19
CA ASP A 174 2.74 -18.84 -12.00
C ASP A 174 2.00 -18.30 -10.77
N GLN A 175 1.06 -19.09 -10.23
CA GLN A 175 0.29 -18.71 -9.03
C GLN A 175 1.19 -18.48 -7.80
N THR A 176 2.41 -19.03 -7.80
CA THR A 176 3.39 -18.79 -6.74
C THR A 176 4.08 -17.43 -6.86
N LYS A 177 3.88 -16.72 -7.98
CA LYS A 177 4.52 -15.43 -8.29
C LYS A 177 3.50 -14.37 -8.75
N PRO A 178 2.57 -13.97 -7.89
CA PRO A 178 1.50 -13.02 -8.26
C PRO A 178 2.04 -11.66 -8.73
N TRP A 179 3.28 -11.29 -8.38
CA TRP A 179 3.97 -10.10 -8.84
C TRP A 179 4.26 -10.10 -10.34
N MET A 180 4.33 -11.28 -10.99
CA MET A 180 4.55 -11.35 -12.45
C MET A 180 3.44 -10.64 -13.20
N SER A 181 2.22 -10.71 -12.72
CA SER A 181 1.09 -10.00 -13.32
C SER A 181 1.26 -8.48 -13.30
N LYS A 182 1.87 -7.91 -12.23
CA LYS A 182 2.21 -6.48 -12.17
C LYS A 182 3.25 -6.10 -13.22
N MET A 183 4.28 -6.94 -13.41
CA MET A 183 5.30 -6.72 -14.42
C MET A 183 4.73 -6.60 -15.83
N TYR A 184 3.75 -7.43 -16.21
CA TYR A 184 3.09 -7.35 -17.53
C TYR A 184 2.41 -6.01 -17.77
N GLY A 185 1.80 -5.45 -16.74
CA GLY A 185 1.07 -4.17 -16.84
C GLY A 185 1.97 -2.94 -16.70
N LEU A 186 3.25 -3.08 -16.35
CA LEU A 186 4.09 -1.94 -15.98
C LEU A 186 5.40 -1.85 -16.76
N LYS A 187 6.17 -2.94 -16.90
CA LYS A 187 7.57 -2.86 -17.36
C LYS A 187 7.75 -2.20 -18.72
N ASP A 188 6.82 -2.42 -19.65
CA ASP A 188 6.91 -1.93 -21.04
C ASP A 188 6.22 -0.56 -21.23
N TYR A 189 5.50 -0.05 -20.21
CA TYR A 189 4.66 1.13 -20.29
C TYR A 189 5.34 2.39 -19.73
N MET A 190 5.23 3.50 -20.46
CA MET A 190 5.70 4.81 -20.04
C MET A 190 4.89 5.35 -18.87
N PHE A 191 3.56 5.14 -18.90
CA PHE A 191 2.62 5.60 -17.89
C PHE A 191 1.71 4.48 -17.43
N SER A 192 1.23 4.57 -16.18
CA SER A 192 0.17 3.69 -15.69
C SER A 192 -0.83 4.47 -14.84
N VAL A 193 -2.13 4.27 -15.09
CA VAL A 193 -3.19 4.88 -14.29
C VAL A 193 -3.30 4.14 -12.96
N VAL A 194 -3.09 4.88 -11.87
CA VAL A 194 -3.04 4.37 -10.50
C VAL A 194 -4.07 5.07 -9.64
N VAL A 195 -5.01 4.31 -9.08
CA VAL A 195 -6.03 4.82 -8.15
C VAL A 195 -5.96 4.02 -6.85
N GLU A 196 -5.71 4.68 -5.73
CA GLU A 196 -5.67 4.05 -4.42
C GLU A 196 -7.08 3.65 -3.91
N ASN A 197 -7.13 2.85 -2.86
CA ASN A 197 -8.40 2.44 -2.25
C ASN A 197 -9.07 3.59 -1.48
N ASP A 198 -8.28 4.57 -1.04
CA ASP A 198 -8.70 5.76 -0.31
C ASP A 198 -7.77 6.96 -0.61
N PHE A 199 -8.18 8.19 -0.22
CA PHE A 199 -7.56 9.45 -0.62
C PHE A 199 -7.37 10.37 0.59
N TYR A 200 -6.39 10.04 1.45
CA TYR A 200 -6.03 10.86 2.59
C TYR A 200 -4.51 10.98 2.75
N ASP A 201 -4.08 11.95 3.54
CA ASP A 201 -2.67 12.22 3.78
C ASP A 201 -1.91 10.97 4.22
N ASN A 202 -0.72 10.77 3.65
CA ASN A 202 0.21 9.69 3.97
C ASN A 202 -0.23 8.27 3.56
N TYR A 203 -1.41 8.10 2.95
CA TYR A 203 -1.85 6.78 2.49
C TYR A 203 -1.43 6.52 1.05
N TYR A 204 -0.47 5.64 0.87
CA TYR A 204 -0.06 5.08 -0.41
C TYR A 204 0.32 3.61 -0.23
N THR A 205 0.30 2.85 -1.31
CA THR A 205 0.55 1.41 -1.28
C THR A 205 1.45 0.98 -2.44
N GLU A 206 1.61 -0.33 -2.59
CA GLU A 206 2.36 -0.95 -3.68
C GLU A 206 1.98 -0.44 -5.08
N LYS A 207 0.79 0.12 -5.24
CA LYS A 207 0.30 0.55 -6.56
C LYS A 207 1.17 1.61 -7.20
N ILE A 208 1.59 2.61 -6.41
CA ILE A 208 2.48 3.65 -6.91
C ILE A 208 3.94 3.19 -6.89
N THR A 209 4.36 2.43 -5.88
CA THR A 209 5.75 1.99 -5.77
C THR A 209 6.11 0.92 -6.79
N ASP A 210 5.18 0.07 -7.23
CA ASP A 210 5.36 -0.84 -8.37
C ASP A 210 5.68 -0.08 -9.68
N CYS A 211 5.03 1.08 -9.89
CA CYS A 211 5.35 1.95 -11.03
C CYS A 211 6.80 2.44 -10.97
N PHE A 212 7.20 2.98 -9.83
CA PHE A 212 8.56 3.50 -9.66
C PHE A 212 9.62 2.39 -9.78
N ALA A 213 9.36 1.19 -9.23
CA ALA A 213 10.26 0.04 -9.32
C ALA A 213 10.51 -0.43 -10.76
N THR A 214 9.63 -0.05 -11.69
CA THR A 214 9.75 -0.40 -13.12
C THR A 214 10.12 0.78 -14.01
N GLY A 215 10.29 1.98 -13.45
CA GLY A 215 10.52 3.21 -14.21
C GLY A 215 9.28 3.70 -14.99
N THR A 216 8.09 3.34 -14.53
CA THR A 216 6.81 3.78 -15.09
C THR A 216 6.33 5.02 -14.35
N ILE A 217 5.85 6.04 -15.05
CA ILE A 217 5.26 7.24 -14.43
C ILE A 217 3.82 6.96 -14.05
N PRO A 218 3.45 7.05 -12.75
CA PRO A 218 2.07 6.90 -12.33
C PRO A 218 1.23 8.13 -12.71
N VAL A 219 0.07 7.91 -13.31
CA VAL A 219 -1.04 8.87 -13.39
C VAL A 219 -1.92 8.61 -12.17
N TYR A 220 -1.72 9.40 -11.11
CA TYR A 220 -2.02 9.02 -9.74
C TYR A 220 -3.20 9.78 -9.13
N LEU A 221 -4.09 9.00 -8.51
CA LEU A 221 -5.12 9.47 -7.58
C LEU A 221 -4.99 8.70 -6.27
N GLY A 222 -4.53 9.37 -5.21
CA GLY A 222 -4.29 8.78 -3.89
C GLY A 222 -3.99 9.85 -2.85
N SER A 223 -2.89 9.67 -2.10
CA SER A 223 -2.48 10.60 -1.06
C SER A 223 -2.22 12.02 -1.59
N PRO A 224 -2.86 13.05 -1.03
CA PRO A 224 -2.53 14.44 -1.37
C PRO A 224 -1.10 14.85 -0.99
N THR A 225 -0.52 14.18 0.00
CA THR A 225 0.84 14.43 0.50
C THR A 225 1.90 13.50 -0.09
N ILE A 226 1.61 12.88 -1.23
CA ILE A 226 2.56 11.93 -1.87
C ILE A 226 3.92 12.58 -2.20
N GLY A 227 3.95 13.89 -2.41
CA GLY A 227 5.16 14.66 -2.64
C GLY A 227 6.13 14.73 -1.45
N ASP A 228 5.66 14.44 -0.23
CA ASP A 228 6.51 14.35 0.96
C ASP A 228 7.44 13.12 0.91
N VAL A 229 7.07 12.10 0.12
CA VAL A 229 7.80 10.83 0.00
C VAL A 229 8.52 10.72 -1.34
N PHE A 230 7.87 11.12 -2.43
CA PHE A 230 8.36 10.96 -3.80
C PHE A 230 8.52 12.29 -4.52
N ASP A 231 9.37 12.32 -5.56
CA ASP A 231 9.47 13.49 -6.45
C ASP A 231 8.19 13.64 -7.28
N ILE A 232 7.43 14.69 -6.99
CA ILE A 232 6.16 14.99 -7.66
C ILE A 232 6.30 15.24 -9.17
N ASN A 233 7.51 15.62 -9.64
CA ASN A 233 7.77 15.77 -11.07
C ASN A 233 7.69 14.43 -11.83
N GLY A 234 7.90 13.30 -11.14
CA GLY A 234 7.74 11.95 -11.66
C GLY A 234 6.33 11.39 -11.49
N ILE A 235 5.34 12.22 -11.15
CA ILE A 235 3.94 11.84 -10.94
C ILE A 235 3.07 12.76 -11.82
N ILE A 236 2.01 12.20 -12.40
CA ILE A 236 0.96 12.98 -13.06
C ILE A 236 -0.30 12.88 -12.20
N VAL A 237 -0.87 14.02 -11.83
CA VAL A 237 -2.10 14.04 -11.03
C VAL A 237 -3.29 13.60 -11.87
N LEU A 238 -4.02 12.62 -11.39
CA LEU A 238 -5.28 12.15 -11.98
C LEU A 238 -6.45 12.88 -11.30
N ASP A 239 -7.01 13.84 -11.99
CA ASP A 239 -8.19 14.59 -11.54
C ASP A 239 -9.33 14.54 -12.57
N SER A 240 -10.39 15.29 -12.32
CA SER A 240 -11.55 15.35 -13.23
C SER A 240 -11.25 15.99 -14.60
N GLN A 241 -10.20 16.82 -14.68
CA GLN A 241 -9.78 17.55 -15.89
C GLN A 241 -8.70 16.80 -16.66
N PHE A 242 -8.16 15.70 -16.11
CA PHE A 242 -7.11 14.92 -16.72
C PHE A 242 -7.50 14.45 -18.13
N ASN A 243 -6.63 14.73 -19.10
CA ASN A 243 -6.79 14.31 -20.49
C ASN A 243 -5.73 13.25 -20.82
N ILE A 244 -6.16 12.02 -21.09
CA ILE A 244 -5.28 10.91 -21.40
C ILE A 244 -4.45 11.15 -22.68
N ASN A 245 -4.96 11.94 -23.64
CA ASN A 245 -4.25 12.28 -24.87
C ASN A 245 -3.07 13.26 -24.63
N SER A 246 -2.92 13.81 -23.42
CA SER A 246 -1.71 14.59 -23.07
C SER A 246 -0.49 13.72 -22.78
N LEU A 247 -0.68 12.41 -22.61
CA LEU A 247 0.41 11.47 -22.40
C LEU A 247 1.12 11.21 -23.74
N THR A 248 2.40 11.56 -23.81
CA THR A 248 3.22 11.36 -25.02
C THR A 248 4.60 10.81 -24.65
N THR A 249 5.29 10.29 -25.65
CA THR A 249 6.69 9.85 -25.48
C THR A 249 7.59 11.01 -25.07
N GLU A 250 7.39 12.19 -25.63
CA GLU A 250 8.15 13.41 -25.31
C GLU A 250 7.93 13.82 -23.85
N LEU A 251 6.70 13.72 -23.35
CA LEU A 251 6.40 14.00 -21.94
C LEU A 251 7.14 13.00 -21.04
N TYR A 252 7.13 11.70 -21.36
CA TYR A 252 7.90 10.70 -20.60
C TYR A 252 9.39 11.02 -20.60
N GLN A 253 9.98 11.32 -21.76
CA GLN A 253 11.39 11.65 -21.90
C GLN A 253 11.77 12.91 -21.10
N SER A 254 10.90 13.92 -21.07
CA SER A 254 11.14 15.14 -20.30
C SER A 254 11.18 14.93 -18.79
N LYS A 255 10.64 13.81 -18.29
CA LYS A 255 10.54 13.46 -16.87
C LYS A 255 11.53 12.39 -16.40
N LEU A 256 12.47 11.95 -17.25
CA LEU A 256 13.40 10.85 -16.94
C LEU A 256 14.21 11.08 -15.65
N ASN A 257 14.61 12.30 -15.35
CA ASN A 257 15.33 12.61 -14.11
C ASN A 257 14.48 12.26 -12.87
N ALA A 258 13.20 12.64 -12.89
CA ALA A 258 12.28 12.33 -11.78
C ALA A 258 11.91 10.82 -11.73
N VAL A 259 11.89 10.14 -12.89
CA VAL A 259 11.74 8.68 -12.94
C VAL A 259 12.90 8.00 -12.21
N HIS A 260 14.14 8.38 -12.49
CA HIS A 260 15.31 7.84 -11.81
C HIS A 260 15.35 8.21 -10.33
N GLU A 261 14.96 9.43 -9.97
CA GLU A 261 14.88 9.85 -8.57
C GLU A 261 13.87 8.99 -7.79
N ASN A 262 12.66 8.80 -8.31
CA ASN A 262 11.64 7.97 -7.66
C ASN A 262 12.03 6.48 -7.61
N PHE A 263 12.70 5.98 -8.64
CA PHE A 263 13.30 4.64 -8.61
C PHE A 263 14.28 4.50 -7.45
N ASN A 264 15.20 5.46 -7.28
CA ASN A 264 16.19 5.44 -6.19
C ASN A 264 15.51 5.54 -4.81
N ARG A 265 14.44 6.34 -4.67
CA ARG A 265 13.68 6.43 -3.42
C ARG A 265 13.04 5.10 -3.05
N VAL A 266 12.45 4.39 -4.01
CA VAL A 266 11.86 3.06 -3.78
C VAL A 266 12.93 2.03 -3.40
N MET A 267 14.11 2.08 -4.01
CA MET A 267 15.24 1.21 -3.63
C MET A 267 15.63 1.35 -2.15
N ASN A 268 15.47 2.54 -1.59
CA ASN A 268 15.87 2.86 -0.21
C ASN A 268 14.68 2.95 0.76
N LEU A 269 13.46 2.65 0.31
CA LEU A 269 12.27 2.76 1.14
C LEU A 269 12.26 1.67 2.22
N GLU A 270 12.06 2.08 3.47
CA GLU A 270 11.90 1.16 4.59
C GLU A 270 10.54 0.44 4.52
N MET A 271 10.51 -0.86 4.73
CA MET A 271 9.27 -1.63 4.79
C MET A 271 8.44 -1.22 6.03
N ALA A 272 7.13 -1.14 5.88
CA ALA A 272 6.24 -0.74 6.98
C ALA A 272 6.40 -1.63 8.22
N ASP A 273 6.62 -2.93 8.04
CA ASP A 273 6.90 -3.88 9.12
C ASP A 273 8.18 -3.53 9.89
N ASP A 274 9.28 -3.20 9.20
CA ASP A 274 10.54 -2.80 9.84
C ASP A 274 10.43 -1.43 10.52
N THR A 275 9.65 -0.50 9.93
CA THR A 275 9.30 0.78 10.55
C THR A 275 8.53 0.56 11.85
N LEU A 276 7.51 -0.32 11.81
CA LEU A 276 6.73 -0.72 13.00
C LEU A 276 7.66 -1.24 14.10
N TRP A 277 8.52 -2.21 13.76
CA TRP A 277 9.47 -2.78 14.71
C TRP A 277 10.36 -1.73 15.35
N ARG A 278 10.94 -0.85 14.55
CA ARG A 278 11.81 0.24 15.03
C ARG A 278 11.08 1.20 15.97
N LEU A 279 9.82 1.50 15.69
CA LEU A 279 8.99 2.40 16.50
C LEU A 279 8.49 1.75 17.81
N MET A 280 8.52 0.43 17.90
CA MET A 280 8.15 -0.31 19.13
C MET A 280 9.31 -0.36 20.15
N GLN A 281 10.57 -0.13 19.72
CA GLN A 281 11.73 -0.09 20.61
C GLN A 281 11.77 1.24 21.39
#